data_492f6a4eeaa55354aecb01eebd91afe8
#
_entry.id   492f6a4eeaa55354aecb01eebd91afe8
#
_cell.length_a   1.000
_cell.length_b   1.000
_cell.length_c   1.000
_cell.angle_alpha   90.00
_cell.angle_beta   90.00
_cell.angle_gamma   90.00
#
_symmetry.space_group_name_H-M   'P 1'
#
loop_
_entity.id
_entity.type
_entity.pdbx_description
1 polymer ?
#
loop_
_entity_poly.entity_id
_entity_poly.type
_entity_poly.pdbx_seq_one_letter_code
_entity_poly.pdbx_strand_id
1 'polypeptide(L)'
;MTNHKKSENLTGIGLIVLAMAGFAVEDSIIKFLAQRLSPGQILVMIGIGGTSAFYILVKTKGIQVRSEIVANTWVIGRTLSELLGTAFFVLSLSLVPITTVSAIIQVSPLLVTLGAAVVLKEKVGIRRWSAITIGLLGVAIILKPWSADFQVTAFLALLGVIGLSARDLATRRVPKKTPSLVLALLGFGATIPAGLILISFDNVLLIPTQQEILLIILGITIGVSSYYCIVTGMRLGEVSAVVPFRYSRLVFGVAIGVWFFDENLEFSTLLGSAIVVISGLYALWRETRLRS
;
A
#
# COMPACT_ATOMS: atom_id res chain seq x y z
N MET A 1 -14.49 28.85 -2.72
CA MET A 1 -13.14 28.33 -2.41
C MET A 1 -12.14 29.40 -2.80
N THR A 2 -11.29 29.83 -1.90
CA THR A 2 -10.24 30.80 -2.20
C THR A 2 -9.24 30.19 -3.16
N ASN A 3 -8.65 30.98 -4.08
CA ASN A 3 -7.66 30.51 -5.06
C ASN A 3 -6.51 29.69 -4.43
N HIS A 4 -6.14 30.01 -3.19
CA HIS A 4 -5.09 29.32 -2.43
C HIS A 4 -5.47 27.84 -2.16
N LYS A 5 -6.66 27.56 -1.63
CA LYS A 5 -7.13 26.18 -1.37
C LYS A 5 -7.22 25.33 -2.64
N LYS A 6 -7.61 25.94 -3.77
CA LYS A 6 -7.67 25.24 -5.06
C LYS A 6 -6.25 24.85 -5.52
N SER A 7 -5.27 25.71 -5.35
CA SER A 7 -3.86 25.44 -5.68
C SER A 7 -3.29 24.33 -4.79
N GLU A 8 -3.57 24.35 -3.47
CA GLU A 8 -3.12 23.31 -2.53
C GLU A 8 -3.72 21.93 -2.88
N ASN A 9 -5.00 21.89 -3.24
CA ASN A 9 -5.65 20.65 -3.66
C ASN A 9 -5.03 20.10 -4.95
N LEU A 10 -4.76 20.95 -5.96
CA LEU A 10 -4.13 20.51 -7.20
C LEU A 10 -2.72 19.96 -6.96
N THR A 11 -1.92 20.64 -6.15
CA THR A 11 -0.59 20.18 -5.75
C THR A 11 -0.68 18.84 -5.00
N GLY A 12 -1.61 18.73 -4.05
CA GLY A 12 -1.88 17.49 -3.31
C GLY A 12 -2.26 16.33 -4.24
N ILE A 13 -3.14 16.56 -5.22
CA ILE A 13 -3.52 15.58 -6.24
C ILE A 13 -2.30 15.14 -7.06
N GLY A 14 -1.50 16.08 -7.55
CA GLY A 14 -0.30 15.78 -8.33
C GLY A 14 0.68 14.90 -7.55
N LEU A 15 0.91 15.21 -6.27
CA LEU A 15 1.77 14.42 -5.39
C LEU A 15 1.22 13.01 -5.14
N ILE A 16 -0.10 12.86 -4.97
CA ILE A 16 -0.74 11.55 -4.82
C ILE A 16 -0.60 10.71 -6.09
N VAL A 17 -0.87 11.29 -7.26
CA VAL A 17 -0.74 10.58 -8.54
C VAL A 17 0.71 10.15 -8.77
N LEU A 18 1.69 11.05 -8.50
CA LEU A 18 3.12 10.73 -8.58
C LEU A 18 3.51 9.59 -7.62
N ALA A 19 3.01 9.63 -6.38
CA ALA A 19 3.23 8.56 -5.41
C ALA A 19 2.66 7.23 -5.90
N MET A 20 1.47 7.23 -6.48
CA MET A 20 0.83 6.01 -7.00
C MET A 20 1.58 5.43 -8.19
N ALA A 21 2.07 6.29 -9.09
CA ALA A 21 2.94 5.88 -10.19
C ALA A 21 4.25 5.27 -9.66
N GLY A 22 4.89 5.93 -8.70
CA GLY A 22 6.13 5.44 -8.11
C GLY A 22 5.96 4.11 -7.38
N PHE A 23 4.89 3.93 -6.60
CA PHE A 23 4.60 2.62 -5.98
C PHE A 23 4.33 1.52 -7.01
N ALA A 24 3.68 1.83 -8.13
CA ALA A 24 3.49 0.83 -9.19
C ALA A 24 4.82 0.43 -9.85
N VAL A 25 5.74 1.38 -10.03
CA VAL A 25 7.10 1.11 -10.52
C VAL A 25 7.90 0.29 -9.48
N GLU A 26 7.83 0.64 -8.19
CA GLU A 26 8.46 -0.13 -7.12
C GLU A 26 7.95 -1.59 -7.10
N ASP A 27 6.62 -1.78 -7.18
CA ASP A 27 6.00 -3.11 -7.26
C ASP A 27 6.54 -3.92 -8.46
N SER A 28 6.72 -3.25 -9.62
CA SER A 28 7.25 -3.90 -10.82
C SER A 28 8.72 -4.29 -10.67
N ILE A 29 9.53 -3.45 -10.02
CA ILE A 29 10.93 -3.77 -9.70
C ILE A 29 10.97 -4.98 -8.77
N ILE A 30 10.15 -5.01 -7.72
CA ILE A 30 10.05 -6.14 -6.79
C ILE A 30 9.65 -7.41 -7.54
N LYS A 31 8.63 -7.35 -8.40
CA LYS A 31 8.17 -8.48 -9.21
C LYS A 31 9.27 -8.99 -10.15
N PHE A 32 9.99 -8.09 -10.80
CA PHE A 32 11.11 -8.46 -11.68
C PHE A 32 12.23 -9.13 -10.90
N LEU A 33 12.66 -8.58 -9.78
CA LEU A 33 13.68 -9.13 -8.91
C LEU A 33 13.27 -10.51 -8.35
N ALA A 34 11.98 -10.70 -8.05
CA ALA A 34 11.44 -11.96 -7.53
C ALA A 34 11.46 -13.12 -8.53
N GLN A 35 11.81 -12.87 -9.80
CA GLN A 35 12.06 -13.95 -10.78
C GLN A 35 13.33 -14.75 -10.44
N ARG A 36 14.27 -14.16 -9.72
CA ARG A 36 15.55 -14.80 -9.36
C ARG A 36 15.86 -14.73 -7.87
N LEU A 37 15.66 -13.58 -7.25
CA LEU A 37 15.90 -13.40 -5.81
C LEU A 37 14.66 -13.81 -5.02
N SER A 38 14.87 -14.33 -3.79
CA SER A 38 13.75 -14.64 -2.94
C SER A 38 13.02 -13.37 -2.47
N PRO A 39 11.69 -13.42 -2.29
CA PRO A 39 10.92 -12.29 -1.74
C PRO A 39 11.47 -11.79 -0.40
N GLY A 40 11.98 -12.70 0.44
CA GLY A 40 12.60 -12.39 1.72
C GLY A 40 13.88 -11.57 1.55
N GLN A 41 14.76 -11.95 0.61
CA GLN A 41 15.99 -11.19 0.32
C GLN A 41 15.67 -9.77 -0.16
N ILE A 42 14.69 -9.65 -1.07
CA ILE A 42 14.27 -8.35 -1.59
C ILE A 42 13.77 -7.45 -0.45
N LEU A 43 12.91 -7.99 0.43
CA LEU A 43 12.39 -7.24 1.59
C LEU A 43 13.48 -6.79 2.55
N VAL A 44 14.46 -7.64 2.86
CA VAL A 44 15.57 -7.26 3.74
C VAL A 44 16.37 -6.11 3.12
N MET A 45 16.70 -6.20 1.82
CA MET A 45 17.49 -5.17 1.15
C MET A 45 16.75 -3.84 1.04
N ILE A 46 15.48 -3.86 0.64
CA ILE A 46 14.62 -2.66 0.62
C ILE A 46 14.43 -2.11 2.02
N GLY A 47 14.23 -2.98 3.01
CA GLY A 47 14.07 -2.62 4.41
C GLY A 47 15.30 -1.90 4.97
N ILE A 48 16.50 -2.42 4.76
CA ILE A 48 17.76 -1.80 5.20
C ILE A 48 17.93 -0.44 4.51
N GLY A 49 17.79 -0.37 3.20
CA GLY A 49 17.98 0.86 2.44
C GLY A 49 16.94 1.92 2.78
N GLY A 50 15.65 1.56 2.82
CA GLY A 50 14.58 2.48 3.18
C GLY A 50 14.65 2.97 4.63
N THR A 51 14.98 2.07 5.58
CA THR A 51 15.22 2.43 6.99
C THR A 51 16.38 3.41 7.11
N SER A 52 17.49 3.16 6.40
CA SER A 52 18.66 4.05 6.39
C SER A 52 18.30 5.42 5.82
N ALA A 53 17.56 5.47 4.71
CA ALA A 53 17.11 6.73 4.10
C ALA A 53 16.22 7.54 5.06
N PHE A 54 15.20 6.90 5.67
CA PHE A 54 14.34 7.58 6.64
C PHE A 54 15.07 7.95 7.94
N TYR A 55 16.04 7.17 8.38
CA TYR A 55 16.90 7.51 9.53
C TYR A 55 17.69 8.79 9.25
N ILE A 56 18.30 8.89 8.08
CA ILE A 56 19.02 10.10 7.64
C ILE A 56 18.05 11.30 7.61
N LEU A 57 16.84 11.16 7.02
CA LEU A 57 15.84 12.23 6.98
C LEU A 57 15.37 12.65 8.39
N VAL A 58 15.19 11.73 9.31
CA VAL A 58 14.83 12.01 10.70
C VAL A 58 15.93 12.79 11.40
N LYS A 59 17.19 12.36 11.21
CA LYS A 59 18.37 13.02 11.78
C LYS A 59 18.59 14.43 11.22
N THR A 60 18.55 14.59 9.91
CA THR A 60 18.77 15.90 9.24
C THR A 60 17.69 16.93 9.60
N LYS A 61 16.47 16.47 9.88
CA LYS A 61 15.37 17.33 10.36
C LYS A 61 15.36 17.53 11.88
N GLY A 62 16.32 17.02 12.62
CA GLY A 62 16.42 17.16 14.06
C GLY A 62 15.25 16.50 14.83
N ILE A 63 14.57 15.53 14.23
CA ILE A 63 13.43 14.85 14.84
C ILE A 63 13.93 13.82 15.85
N GLN A 64 13.46 13.94 17.09
CA GLN A 64 13.79 12.98 18.15
C GLN A 64 12.83 11.76 18.09
N VAL A 65 13.40 10.56 17.99
CA VAL A 65 12.67 9.31 18.14
C VAL A 65 12.61 8.98 19.63
N ARG A 66 11.52 9.39 20.28
CA ARG A 66 11.32 9.16 21.72
C ARG A 66 10.82 7.74 21.97
N SER A 67 11.30 7.12 23.05
CA SER A 67 10.85 5.79 23.49
C SER A 67 9.32 5.70 23.68
N GLU A 68 8.69 6.77 24.15
CA GLU A 68 7.23 6.88 24.32
C GLU A 68 6.47 6.70 23.00
N ILE A 69 7.05 7.14 21.87
CA ILE A 69 6.45 6.95 20.53
C ILE A 69 6.51 5.47 20.17
N VAL A 70 7.68 4.85 20.34
CA VAL A 70 7.90 3.44 19.95
C VAL A 70 7.08 2.49 20.83
N ALA A 71 6.94 2.80 22.12
CA ALA A 71 6.17 2.00 23.08
C ALA A 71 4.64 2.21 22.98
N ASN A 72 4.16 3.16 22.15
CA ASN A 72 2.73 3.39 21.98
C ASN A 72 2.06 2.18 21.32
N THR A 73 1.00 1.64 21.93
CA THR A 73 0.29 0.43 21.47
C THR A 73 -0.18 0.54 20.01
N TRP A 74 -0.65 1.73 19.58
CA TRP A 74 -1.08 1.94 18.20
C TRP A 74 0.08 1.99 17.21
N VAL A 75 1.24 2.50 17.64
CA VAL A 75 2.47 2.47 16.83
C VAL A 75 2.98 1.04 16.70
N ILE A 76 2.97 0.26 17.78
CA ILE A 76 3.32 -1.17 17.75
C ILE A 76 2.36 -1.94 16.82
N GLY A 77 1.05 -1.79 17.03
CA GLY A 77 0.03 -2.43 16.18
C GLY A 77 0.18 -2.06 14.71
N ARG A 78 0.46 -0.78 14.41
CA ARG A 78 0.75 -0.31 13.06
C ARG A 78 1.98 -1.00 12.46
N THR A 79 3.06 -1.08 13.23
CA THR A 79 4.33 -1.65 12.77
C THR A 79 4.22 -3.17 12.54
N LEU A 80 3.51 -3.89 13.41
CA LEU A 80 3.22 -5.31 13.22
C LEU A 80 2.31 -5.55 12.00
N SER A 81 1.31 -4.70 11.81
CA SER A 81 0.43 -4.77 10.62
C SER A 81 1.20 -4.48 9.33
N GLU A 82 2.17 -3.55 9.38
CA GLU A 82 3.10 -3.28 8.27
C GLU A 82 3.93 -4.53 7.95
N LEU A 83 4.54 -5.15 8.97
CA LEU A 83 5.35 -6.35 8.83
C LEU A 83 4.57 -7.46 8.11
N LEU A 84 3.41 -7.83 8.63
CA LEU A 84 2.59 -8.90 8.06
C LEU A 84 2.03 -8.50 6.68
N GLY A 85 1.51 -7.28 6.57
CA GLY A 85 0.93 -6.79 5.33
C GLY A 85 1.95 -6.75 4.19
N THR A 86 3.15 -6.24 4.44
CA THR A 86 4.21 -6.15 3.44
C THR A 86 4.78 -7.53 3.09
N ALA A 87 4.94 -8.44 4.08
CA ALA A 87 5.39 -9.79 3.81
C ALA A 87 4.45 -10.52 2.82
N PHE A 88 3.15 -10.54 3.10
CA PHE A 88 2.17 -11.18 2.22
C PHE A 88 2.03 -10.45 0.88
N PHE A 89 2.11 -9.11 0.88
CA PHE A 89 2.00 -8.33 -0.34
C PHE A 89 3.17 -8.60 -1.29
N VAL A 90 4.41 -8.57 -0.81
CA VAL A 90 5.60 -8.84 -1.62
C VAL A 90 5.65 -10.30 -2.07
N LEU A 91 5.25 -11.23 -1.19
CA LEU A 91 5.09 -12.63 -1.57
C LEU A 91 4.03 -12.80 -2.67
N SER A 92 2.93 -12.05 -2.63
CA SER A 92 1.93 -12.09 -3.70
C SER A 92 2.47 -11.54 -5.02
N LEU A 93 3.27 -10.48 -5.00
CA LEU A 93 3.89 -9.93 -6.23
C LEU A 93 4.80 -10.93 -6.94
N SER A 94 5.45 -11.84 -6.20
CA SER A 94 6.30 -12.88 -6.79
C SER A 94 5.51 -14.02 -7.45
N LEU A 95 4.26 -14.25 -7.03
CA LEU A 95 3.48 -15.44 -7.39
C LEU A 95 2.24 -15.14 -8.24
N VAL A 96 1.80 -13.86 -8.27
CA VAL A 96 0.52 -13.46 -8.89
C VAL A 96 0.78 -12.35 -9.91
N PRO A 97 -0.01 -12.25 -10.99
CA PRO A 97 0.07 -11.14 -11.93
C PRO A 97 -0.04 -9.79 -11.25
N ILE A 98 0.80 -8.81 -11.64
CA ILE A 98 0.80 -7.46 -11.03
C ILE A 98 -0.52 -6.73 -11.29
N THR A 99 -1.19 -7.01 -12.40
CA THR A 99 -2.54 -6.52 -12.70
C THR A 99 -3.55 -6.96 -11.65
N THR A 100 -3.52 -8.22 -11.24
CA THR A 100 -4.38 -8.80 -10.21
C THR A 100 -4.07 -8.21 -8.83
N VAL A 101 -2.79 -8.14 -8.45
CA VAL A 101 -2.36 -7.54 -7.17
C VAL A 101 -2.74 -6.07 -7.10
N SER A 102 -2.53 -5.31 -8.19
CA SER A 102 -2.90 -3.89 -8.30
C SER A 102 -4.42 -3.67 -8.23
N ALA A 103 -5.22 -4.63 -8.68
CA ALA A 103 -6.66 -4.59 -8.56
C ALA A 103 -7.12 -4.84 -7.11
N ILE A 104 -6.57 -5.85 -6.46
CA ILE A 104 -6.93 -6.24 -5.08
C ILE A 104 -6.56 -5.14 -4.08
N ILE A 105 -5.41 -4.45 -4.23
CA ILE A 105 -4.99 -3.41 -3.28
C ILE A 105 -5.97 -2.22 -3.25
N GLN A 106 -6.75 -2.02 -4.29
CA GLN A 106 -7.75 -0.94 -4.33
C GLN A 106 -8.91 -1.15 -3.37
N VAL A 107 -9.08 -2.34 -2.80
CA VAL A 107 -10.09 -2.56 -1.75
C VAL A 107 -9.66 -1.95 -0.40
N SER A 108 -8.39 -1.57 -0.24
CA SER A 108 -7.85 -1.04 1.02
C SER A 108 -8.71 0.06 1.67
N PRO A 109 -9.21 1.09 0.96
CA PRO A 109 -10.06 2.10 1.59
C PRO A 109 -11.37 1.55 2.17
N LEU A 110 -11.94 0.53 1.51
CA LEU A 110 -13.15 -0.15 2.00
C LEU A 110 -12.85 -1.00 3.25
N LEU A 111 -11.72 -1.71 3.27
CA LEU A 111 -11.26 -2.47 4.44
C LEU A 111 -10.93 -1.55 5.62
N VAL A 112 -10.34 -0.39 5.38
CA VAL A 112 -10.12 0.62 6.42
C VAL A 112 -11.46 1.12 7.00
N THR A 113 -12.48 1.34 6.15
CA THR A 113 -13.82 1.73 6.60
C THR A 113 -14.50 0.61 7.39
N LEU A 114 -14.38 -0.63 6.93
CA LEU A 114 -14.86 -1.82 7.64
C LEU A 114 -14.19 -1.95 9.01
N GLY A 115 -12.85 -1.83 9.06
CA GLY A 115 -12.11 -1.88 10.31
C GLY A 115 -12.47 -0.74 11.27
N ALA A 116 -12.74 0.47 10.75
CA ALA A 116 -13.22 1.59 11.56
C ALA A 116 -14.59 1.28 12.19
N ALA A 117 -15.51 0.66 11.45
CA ALA A 117 -16.81 0.24 11.99
C ALA A 117 -16.68 -0.85 13.06
N VAL A 118 -15.89 -1.89 12.79
CA VAL A 118 -15.82 -3.09 13.65
C VAL A 118 -14.88 -2.87 14.84
N VAL A 119 -13.65 -2.38 14.60
CA VAL A 119 -12.61 -2.26 15.62
C VAL A 119 -12.71 -0.94 16.39
N LEU A 120 -12.94 0.17 15.68
CA LEU A 120 -13.02 1.48 16.31
C LEU A 120 -14.45 1.85 16.74
N LYS A 121 -15.42 0.98 16.42
CA LYS A 121 -16.86 1.15 16.72
C LYS A 121 -17.44 2.47 16.18
N GLU A 122 -16.91 2.93 15.04
CA GLU A 122 -17.44 4.11 14.36
C GLU A 122 -18.81 3.80 13.75
N LYS A 123 -19.74 4.73 13.84
CA LYS A 123 -21.09 4.58 13.26
C LYS A 123 -20.99 4.65 11.73
N VAL A 124 -21.17 3.51 11.06
CA VAL A 124 -21.20 3.40 9.61
C VAL A 124 -22.65 3.20 9.15
N GLY A 125 -23.18 4.14 8.36
CA GLY A 125 -24.54 4.04 7.83
C GLY A 125 -24.69 2.93 6.77
N ILE A 126 -25.93 2.47 6.55
CA ILE A 126 -26.27 1.36 5.65
C ILE A 126 -25.69 1.53 4.24
N ARG A 127 -25.61 2.75 3.70
CA ARG A 127 -25.06 3.04 2.38
C ARG A 127 -23.56 2.76 2.26
N ARG A 128 -22.80 2.95 3.37
CA ARG A 128 -21.38 2.60 3.39
C ARG A 128 -21.20 1.10 3.54
N TRP A 129 -22.08 0.44 4.31
CA TRP A 129 -22.10 -1.02 4.39
C TRP A 129 -22.36 -1.64 3.02
N SER A 130 -23.33 -1.13 2.25
CA SER A 130 -23.58 -1.61 0.89
C SER A 130 -22.36 -1.41 -0.03
N ALA A 131 -21.67 -0.25 0.06
CA ALA A 131 -20.46 -0.02 -0.72
C ALA A 131 -19.34 -1.02 -0.35
N ILE A 132 -19.13 -1.30 0.94
CA ILE A 132 -18.16 -2.29 1.41
C ILE A 132 -18.50 -3.67 0.85
N THR A 133 -19.75 -4.11 0.97
CA THR A 133 -20.20 -5.42 0.47
C THR A 133 -20.02 -5.53 -1.04
N ILE A 134 -20.42 -4.51 -1.82
CA ILE A 134 -20.25 -4.48 -3.28
C ILE A 134 -18.76 -4.53 -3.65
N GLY A 135 -17.91 -3.77 -2.95
CA GLY A 135 -16.46 -3.79 -3.20
C GLY A 135 -15.83 -5.15 -2.89
N LEU A 136 -16.25 -5.82 -1.82
CA LEU A 136 -15.79 -7.18 -1.50
C LEU A 136 -16.28 -8.21 -2.54
N LEU A 137 -17.48 -8.05 -3.09
CA LEU A 137 -17.93 -8.86 -4.24
C LEU A 137 -17.04 -8.60 -5.47
N GLY A 138 -16.62 -7.35 -5.71
CA GLY A 138 -15.65 -7.04 -6.75
C GLY A 138 -14.33 -7.81 -6.57
N VAL A 139 -13.81 -7.89 -5.35
CA VAL A 139 -12.61 -8.71 -5.05
C VAL A 139 -12.88 -10.19 -5.28
N ALA A 140 -14.04 -10.71 -4.92
CA ALA A 140 -14.40 -12.11 -5.19
C ALA A 140 -14.43 -12.39 -6.71
N ILE A 141 -14.90 -11.43 -7.54
CA ILE A 141 -14.87 -11.54 -9.00
C ILE A 141 -13.42 -11.57 -9.53
N ILE A 142 -12.51 -10.78 -8.95
CA ILE A 142 -11.08 -10.81 -9.32
C ILE A 142 -10.45 -12.16 -8.95
N LEU A 143 -10.71 -12.64 -7.75
CA LEU A 143 -10.12 -13.88 -7.22
C LEU A 143 -10.70 -15.14 -7.86
N LYS A 144 -11.95 -15.11 -8.32
CA LYS A 144 -12.69 -16.26 -8.91
C LYS A 144 -12.58 -17.55 -8.08
N PRO A 145 -12.92 -17.58 -6.79
CA PRO A 145 -12.72 -18.76 -5.94
C PRO A 145 -13.55 -19.97 -6.38
N TRP A 146 -14.50 -19.79 -7.29
CA TRP A 146 -15.35 -20.82 -7.89
C TRP A 146 -14.84 -21.36 -9.22
N SER A 147 -13.76 -20.81 -9.76
CA SER A 147 -13.17 -21.24 -11.04
C SER A 147 -12.21 -22.40 -10.86
N ALA A 148 -12.11 -23.27 -11.86
CA ALA A 148 -11.07 -24.29 -11.92
C ALA A 148 -9.65 -23.70 -12.00
N ASP A 149 -9.52 -22.48 -12.55
CA ASP A 149 -8.26 -21.75 -12.67
C ASP A 149 -7.91 -20.94 -11.41
N PHE A 150 -8.62 -21.19 -10.29
CA PHE A 150 -8.41 -20.45 -9.07
C PHE A 150 -7.01 -20.67 -8.49
N GLN A 151 -6.26 -19.57 -8.36
CA GLN A 151 -4.94 -19.57 -7.76
C GLN A 151 -5.04 -19.22 -6.27
N VAL A 152 -4.83 -20.21 -5.38
CA VAL A 152 -4.81 -19.99 -3.93
C VAL A 152 -3.81 -18.90 -3.53
N THR A 153 -2.72 -18.74 -4.30
CA THR A 153 -1.70 -17.70 -4.09
C THR A 153 -2.26 -16.28 -4.19
N ALA A 154 -3.38 -16.07 -4.90
CA ALA A 154 -4.02 -14.76 -4.97
C ALA A 154 -4.62 -14.32 -3.61
N PHE A 155 -4.90 -15.24 -2.70
CA PHE A 155 -5.26 -14.88 -1.32
C PHE A 155 -4.13 -14.19 -0.56
N LEU A 156 -2.86 -14.41 -0.93
CA LEU A 156 -1.73 -13.70 -0.33
C LEU A 156 -1.84 -12.18 -0.57
N ALA A 157 -2.29 -11.77 -1.77
CA ALA A 157 -2.56 -10.36 -2.03
C ALA A 157 -3.65 -9.81 -1.11
N LEU A 158 -4.73 -10.55 -0.90
CA LEU A 158 -5.81 -10.13 0.01
C LEU A 158 -5.32 -10.05 1.47
N LEU A 159 -4.54 -11.03 1.95
CA LEU A 159 -3.94 -10.99 3.29
C LEU A 159 -2.98 -9.79 3.43
N GLY A 160 -2.16 -9.52 2.40
CA GLY A 160 -1.31 -8.34 2.34
C GLY A 160 -2.09 -7.05 2.48
N VAL A 161 -3.18 -6.91 1.71
CA VAL A 161 -4.04 -5.71 1.73
C VAL A 161 -4.79 -5.58 3.06
N ILE A 162 -5.22 -6.67 3.68
CA ILE A 162 -5.81 -6.64 5.03
C ILE A 162 -4.78 -6.11 6.04
N GLY A 163 -3.55 -6.62 6.03
CA GLY A 163 -2.46 -6.14 6.89
C GLY A 163 -2.16 -4.65 6.68
N LEU A 164 -2.01 -4.22 5.42
CA LEU A 164 -1.76 -2.81 5.09
C LEU A 164 -2.96 -1.91 5.45
N SER A 165 -4.19 -2.41 5.35
CA SER A 165 -5.38 -1.68 5.78
C SER A 165 -5.48 -1.58 7.31
N ALA A 166 -5.09 -2.62 8.04
CA ALA A 166 -4.97 -2.59 9.50
C ALA A 166 -3.90 -1.59 9.96
N ARG A 167 -2.77 -1.50 9.25
CA ARG A 167 -1.76 -0.45 9.44
C ARG A 167 -2.36 0.95 9.28
N ASP A 168 -3.10 1.19 8.20
CA ASP A 168 -3.72 2.49 7.93
C ASP A 168 -4.77 2.83 9.00
N LEU A 169 -5.53 1.85 9.45
CA LEU A 169 -6.49 1.98 10.54
C LEU A 169 -5.80 2.33 11.87
N ALA A 170 -4.74 1.61 12.23
CA ALA A 170 -3.95 1.90 13.44
C ALA A 170 -3.33 3.30 13.39
N THR A 171 -2.86 3.74 12.21
CA THR A 171 -2.32 5.08 11.99
C THR A 171 -3.31 6.19 12.36
N ARG A 172 -4.62 5.98 12.20
CA ARG A 172 -5.66 6.95 12.62
C ARG A 172 -5.70 7.19 14.14
N ARG A 173 -5.24 6.21 14.92
CA ARG A 173 -5.20 6.26 16.40
C ARG A 173 -3.85 6.67 16.95
N VAL A 174 -2.80 6.73 16.12
CA VAL A 174 -1.50 7.25 16.54
C VAL A 174 -1.65 8.73 16.92
N PRO A 175 -1.04 9.18 18.04
CA PRO A 175 -1.10 10.57 18.46
C PRO A 175 -0.66 11.54 17.36
N LYS A 176 -1.44 12.59 17.08
CA LYS A 176 -1.18 13.56 16.00
C LYS A 176 0.18 14.24 16.09
N LYS A 177 0.75 14.35 17.29
CA LYS A 177 2.10 14.87 17.55
C LYS A 177 3.23 13.96 17.05
N THR A 178 2.92 12.70 16.71
CA THR A 178 3.94 11.76 16.20
C THR A 178 4.34 12.16 14.77
N PRO A 179 5.64 12.41 14.52
CA PRO A 179 6.10 12.78 13.19
C PRO A 179 5.91 11.64 12.19
N SER A 180 5.38 11.92 11.00
CA SER A 180 5.16 10.90 9.97
C SER A 180 6.45 10.23 9.51
N LEU A 181 7.59 10.94 9.54
CA LEU A 181 8.89 10.37 9.21
C LEU A 181 9.33 9.28 10.19
N VAL A 182 8.96 9.40 11.48
CA VAL A 182 9.23 8.33 12.48
C VAL A 182 8.36 7.11 12.18
N LEU A 183 7.11 7.31 11.79
CA LEU A 183 6.24 6.20 11.39
C LEU A 183 6.74 5.51 10.10
N ALA A 184 7.31 6.27 9.18
CA ALA A 184 7.94 5.72 7.98
C ALA A 184 9.20 4.92 8.31
N LEU A 185 10.07 5.47 9.18
CA LEU A 185 11.26 4.78 9.68
C LEU A 185 10.92 3.42 10.31
N LEU A 186 9.92 3.39 11.19
CA LEU A 186 9.47 2.16 11.84
C LEU A 186 8.79 1.20 10.84
N GLY A 187 8.07 1.73 9.85
CA GLY A 187 7.42 0.92 8.80
C GLY A 187 8.45 0.20 7.93
N PHE A 188 9.42 0.93 7.36
CA PHE A 188 10.51 0.30 6.60
C PHE A 188 11.38 -0.59 7.48
N GLY A 189 11.59 -0.22 8.76
CA GLY A 189 12.28 -1.09 9.73
C GLY A 189 11.57 -2.43 9.95
N ALA A 190 10.24 -2.46 9.89
CA ALA A 190 9.45 -3.68 10.02
C ALA A 190 9.58 -4.64 8.83
N THR A 191 9.98 -4.14 7.65
CA THR A 191 10.18 -5.01 6.48
C THR A 191 11.42 -5.89 6.62
N ILE A 192 12.40 -5.49 7.45
CA ILE A 192 13.61 -6.30 7.71
C ILE A 192 13.24 -7.62 8.41
N PRO A 193 12.59 -7.63 9.60
CA PRO A 193 12.17 -8.89 10.22
C PRO A 193 11.14 -9.65 9.37
N ALA A 194 10.28 -8.96 8.61
CA ALA A 194 9.39 -9.61 7.66
C ALA A 194 10.18 -10.42 6.61
N GLY A 195 11.20 -9.81 6.01
CA GLY A 195 12.07 -10.47 5.06
C GLY A 195 12.89 -11.61 5.67
N LEU A 196 13.41 -11.44 6.90
CA LEU A 196 14.12 -12.52 7.60
C LEU A 196 13.23 -13.72 7.90
N ILE A 197 11.95 -13.49 8.25
CA ILE A 197 10.98 -14.57 8.41
C ILE A 197 10.78 -15.30 7.08
N LEU A 198 10.59 -14.59 5.97
CA LEU A 198 10.45 -15.23 4.66
C LEU A 198 11.69 -16.01 4.25
N ILE A 199 12.89 -15.46 4.48
CA ILE A 199 14.16 -16.14 4.21
C ILE A 199 14.26 -17.47 4.95
N SER A 200 13.70 -17.60 6.16
CA SER A 200 13.77 -18.85 6.92
C SER A 200 13.03 -20.03 6.25
N PHE A 201 12.20 -19.76 5.27
CA PHE A 201 11.52 -20.76 4.43
C PHE A 201 12.22 -20.99 3.08
N ASP A 202 13.23 -20.19 2.76
CA ASP A 202 13.98 -20.31 1.51
C ASP A 202 15.12 -21.34 1.66
N ASN A 203 15.28 -22.18 0.65
CA ASN A 203 16.36 -23.18 0.65
C ASN A 203 17.71 -22.61 0.15
N VAL A 204 17.67 -21.53 -0.65
CA VAL A 204 18.86 -20.96 -1.30
C VAL A 204 18.78 -19.44 -1.29
N LEU A 205 19.84 -18.80 -0.83
CA LEU A 205 20.04 -17.37 -0.96
C LEU A 205 21.01 -17.09 -2.11
N LEU A 206 20.61 -16.24 -3.03
CA LEU A 206 21.42 -15.89 -4.20
C LEU A 206 22.13 -14.55 -3.96
N ILE A 207 23.37 -14.46 -4.42
CA ILE A 207 24.09 -13.18 -4.44
C ILE A 207 23.49 -12.33 -5.56
N PRO A 208 23.01 -11.10 -5.27
CA PRO A 208 22.48 -10.20 -6.28
C PRO A 208 23.55 -9.80 -7.30
N THR A 209 23.18 -9.77 -8.55
CA THR A 209 24.03 -9.24 -9.63
C THR A 209 24.12 -7.71 -9.52
N GLN A 210 25.08 -7.11 -10.22
CA GLN A 210 25.22 -5.65 -10.26
C GLN A 210 23.94 -4.95 -10.78
N GLN A 211 23.27 -5.53 -11.77
CA GLN A 211 22.01 -5.00 -12.29
C GLN A 211 20.90 -5.05 -11.25
N GLU A 212 20.80 -6.15 -10.52
CA GLU A 212 19.78 -6.29 -9.45
C GLU A 212 20.05 -5.33 -8.29
N ILE A 213 21.32 -5.10 -7.92
CA ILE A 213 21.68 -4.08 -6.91
C ILE A 213 21.24 -2.68 -7.37
N LEU A 214 21.47 -2.33 -8.64
CA LEU A 214 21.03 -1.04 -9.19
C LEU A 214 19.49 -0.92 -9.17
N LEU A 215 18.76 -1.98 -9.51
CA LEU A 215 17.30 -2.01 -9.44
C LEU A 215 16.81 -1.90 -7.99
N ILE A 216 17.46 -2.53 -7.02
CA ILE A 216 17.14 -2.40 -5.60
C ILE A 216 17.33 -0.95 -5.14
N ILE A 217 18.46 -0.31 -5.49
CA ILE A 217 18.72 1.10 -5.15
C ILE A 217 17.65 2.02 -5.79
N LEU A 218 17.30 1.75 -7.04
CA LEU A 218 16.25 2.47 -7.74
C LEU A 218 14.89 2.29 -7.05
N GLY A 219 14.53 1.05 -6.70
CA GLY A 219 13.30 0.72 -5.96
C GLY A 219 13.23 1.43 -4.61
N ILE A 220 14.31 1.41 -3.82
CA ILE A 220 14.40 2.15 -2.55
C ILE A 220 14.20 3.66 -2.78
N THR A 221 14.86 4.23 -3.76
CA THR A 221 14.77 5.66 -4.07
C THR A 221 13.36 6.07 -4.47
N ILE A 222 12.73 5.27 -5.34
CA ILE A 222 11.35 5.48 -5.78
C ILE A 222 10.38 5.27 -4.62
N GLY A 223 10.51 4.20 -3.84
CA GLY A 223 9.64 3.90 -2.71
C GLY A 223 9.68 4.98 -1.63
N VAL A 224 10.87 5.42 -1.23
CA VAL A 224 11.07 6.53 -0.26
C VAL A 224 10.46 7.85 -0.78
N SER A 225 10.70 8.16 -2.06
CA SER A 225 10.16 9.37 -2.71
C SER A 225 8.63 9.31 -2.81
N SER A 226 8.07 8.17 -3.20
CA SER A 226 6.63 7.94 -3.28
C SER A 226 5.96 8.05 -1.91
N TYR A 227 6.59 7.49 -0.88
CA TYR A 227 6.11 7.64 0.49
C TYR A 227 6.12 9.10 0.94
N TYR A 228 7.17 9.84 0.63
CA TYR A 228 7.24 11.28 0.93
C TYR A 228 6.15 12.07 0.20
N CYS A 229 5.92 11.76 -1.09
CA CYS A 229 4.89 12.39 -1.90
C CYS A 229 3.47 12.11 -1.36
N ILE A 230 3.14 10.86 -0.98
CA ILE A 230 1.81 10.54 -0.44
C ILE A 230 1.57 11.25 0.88
N VAL A 231 2.55 11.26 1.79
CA VAL A 231 2.43 11.94 3.09
C VAL A 231 2.26 13.44 2.91
N THR A 232 3.03 14.06 2.01
CA THR A 232 2.96 15.49 1.73
C THR A 232 1.65 15.85 1.04
N GLY A 233 1.23 15.10 0.02
CA GLY A 233 -0.02 15.32 -0.68
C GLY A 233 -1.25 15.21 0.22
N MET A 234 -1.26 14.25 1.15
CA MET A 234 -2.33 14.09 2.15
C MET A 234 -2.37 15.22 3.20
N ARG A 235 -1.28 15.94 3.41
CA ARG A 235 -1.21 17.09 4.33
C ARG A 235 -1.57 18.42 3.68
N LEU A 236 -1.25 18.58 2.39
CA LEU A 236 -1.51 19.80 1.62
C LEU A 236 -2.97 19.89 1.18
N GLY A 237 -3.49 18.83 0.59
CA GLY A 237 -4.83 18.82 0.02
C GLY A 237 -5.92 18.40 1.01
N GLU A 238 -7.15 18.83 0.74
CA GLU A 238 -8.31 18.30 1.45
C GLU A 238 -8.46 16.81 1.17
N VAL A 239 -8.64 15.99 2.22
CA VAL A 239 -8.72 14.52 2.12
C VAL A 239 -9.75 14.08 1.07
N SER A 240 -10.90 14.76 1.02
CA SER A 240 -11.96 14.48 0.04
C SER A 240 -11.55 14.74 -1.42
N ALA A 241 -10.61 15.66 -1.64
CA ALA A 241 -10.13 16.00 -2.98
C ALA A 241 -8.98 15.07 -3.43
N VAL A 242 -8.09 14.68 -2.51
CA VAL A 242 -6.85 13.97 -2.87
C VAL A 242 -6.97 12.44 -2.80
N VAL A 243 -7.73 11.89 -1.84
CA VAL A 243 -7.84 10.42 -1.63
C VAL A 243 -8.39 9.66 -2.83
N PRO A 244 -9.36 10.17 -3.63
CA PRO A 244 -9.83 9.47 -4.83
C PRO A 244 -8.72 9.15 -5.82
N PHE A 245 -7.68 9.99 -5.89
CA PHE A 245 -6.57 9.81 -6.82
C PHE A 245 -5.61 8.67 -6.42
N ARG A 246 -5.75 8.07 -5.24
CA ARG A 246 -5.05 6.82 -4.88
C ARG A 246 -5.45 5.66 -5.77
N TYR A 247 -6.64 5.68 -6.36
CA TYR A 247 -7.08 4.68 -7.32
C TYR A 247 -6.30 4.71 -8.65
N SER A 248 -5.54 5.78 -8.92
CA SER A 248 -4.66 5.84 -10.10
C SER A 248 -3.57 4.77 -10.11
N ARG A 249 -3.21 4.18 -8.93
CA ARG A 249 -2.26 3.05 -8.86
C ARG A 249 -2.71 1.86 -9.70
N LEU A 250 -4.04 1.64 -9.82
CA LEU A 250 -4.57 0.59 -10.67
C LEU A 250 -4.19 0.82 -12.14
N VAL A 251 -4.35 2.06 -12.62
CA VAL A 251 -4.04 2.40 -14.02
C VAL A 251 -2.56 2.15 -14.31
N PHE A 252 -1.67 2.60 -13.42
CA PHE A 252 -0.23 2.38 -13.57
C PHE A 252 0.15 0.90 -13.46
N GLY A 253 -0.41 0.17 -12.48
CA GLY A 253 -0.15 -1.26 -12.30
C GLY A 253 -0.62 -2.10 -13.47
N VAL A 254 -1.81 -1.81 -14.02
CA VAL A 254 -2.33 -2.47 -15.23
C VAL A 254 -1.45 -2.15 -16.44
N ALA A 255 -1.09 -0.88 -16.65
CA ALA A 255 -0.23 -0.49 -17.77
C ALA A 255 1.13 -1.21 -17.70
N ILE A 256 1.75 -1.26 -16.53
CA ILE A 256 3.02 -1.95 -16.33
C ILE A 256 2.85 -3.47 -16.55
N GLY A 257 1.82 -4.08 -15.99
CA GLY A 257 1.55 -5.52 -16.15
C GLY A 257 1.42 -5.92 -17.62
N VAL A 258 0.64 -5.16 -18.39
CA VAL A 258 0.43 -5.44 -19.82
C VAL A 258 1.69 -5.15 -20.65
N TRP A 259 2.38 -4.02 -20.43
CA TRP A 259 3.47 -3.59 -21.33
C TRP A 259 4.83 -4.16 -20.98
N PHE A 260 5.10 -4.47 -19.70
CA PHE A 260 6.42 -4.96 -19.25
C PHE A 260 6.44 -6.43 -18.85
N PHE A 261 5.28 -6.98 -18.50
CA PHE A 261 5.18 -8.38 -18.07
C PHE A 261 4.33 -9.23 -19.03
N ASP A 262 3.87 -8.67 -20.15
CA ASP A 262 3.02 -9.34 -21.14
C ASP A 262 1.79 -10.02 -20.52
N GLU A 263 1.27 -9.43 -19.41
CA GLU A 263 0.13 -10.00 -18.70
C GLU A 263 -1.16 -9.83 -19.51
N ASN A 264 -1.91 -10.91 -19.67
CA ASN A 264 -3.23 -10.86 -20.28
C ASN A 264 -4.24 -10.29 -19.27
N LEU A 265 -4.88 -9.19 -19.65
CA LEU A 265 -5.88 -8.54 -18.81
C LEU A 265 -7.21 -9.28 -18.91
N GLU A 266 -7.52 -10.08 -17.91
CA GLU A 266 -8.76 -10.83 -17.86
C GLU A 266 -9.97 -9.91 -17.65
N PHE A 267 -11.07 -10.20 -18.32
CA PHE A 267 -12.32 -9.45 -18.17
C PHE A 267 -12.81 -9.40 -16.72
N SER A 268 -12.65 -10.48 -15.96
CA SER A 268 -13.00 -10.54 -14.53
C SER A 268 -12.18 -9.56 -13.69
N THR A 269 -10.88 -9.42 -13.97
CA THR A 269 -10.00 -8.45 -13.29
C THR A 269 -10.45 -7.02 -13.60
N LEU A 270 -10.80 -6.72 -14.86
CA LEU A 270 -11.33 -5.41 -15.24
C LEU A 270 -12.66 -5.12 -14.56
N LEU A 271 -13.62 -6.05 -14.64
CA LEU A 271 -14.95 -5.89 -14.07
C LEU A 271 -14.88 -5.74 -12.54
N GLY A 272 -14.15 -6.63 -11.89
CA GLY A 272 -13.98 -6.58 -10.43
C GLY A 272 -13.28 -5.31 -9.97
N SER A 273 -12.25 -4.85 -10.70
CA SER A 273 -11.56 -3.58 -10.42
C SER A 273 -12.49 -2.37 -10.55
N ALA A 274 -13.30 -2.33 -11.61
CA ALA A 274 -14.28 -1.26 -11.80
C ALA A 274 -15.28 -1.22 -10.63
N ILE A 275 -15.79 -2.39 -10.19
CA ILE A 275 -16.70 -2.49 -9.05
C ILE A 275 -16.02 -1.99 -7.76
N VAL A 276 -14.77 -2.39 -7.48
CA VAL A 276 -14.00 -1.95 -6.30
C VAL A 276 -13.80 -0.44 -6.32
N VAL A 277 -13.36 0.12 -7.45
CA VAL A 277 -13.10 1.56 -7.60
C VAL A 277 -14.39 2.37 -7.44
N ILE A 278 -15.47 2.00 -8.14
CA ILE A 278 -16.74 2.72 -8.07
C ILE A 278 -17.32 2.66 -6.66
N SER A 279 -17.33 1.50 -6.03
CA SER A 279 -17.84 1.35 -4.65
C SER A 279 -17.00 2.14 -3.64
N GLY A 280 -15.67 2.15 -3.81
CA GLY A 280 -14.77 2.91 -2.96
C GLY A 280 -14.90 4.43 -3.14
N LEU A 281 -15.02 4.91 -4.37
CA LEU A 281 -15.30 6.33 -4.66
C LEU A 281 -16.66 6.76 -4.08
N TYR A 282 -17.69 5.92 -4.22
CA TYR A 282 -19.00 6.18 -3.62
C TYR A 282 -18.93 6.25 -2.09
N ALA A 283 -18.21 5.33 -1.43
CA ALA A 283 -18.02 5.35 0.01
C ALA A 283 -17.34 6.64 0.48
N LEU A 284 -16.26 7.09 -0.21
CA LEU A 284 -15.55 8.34 0.07
C LEU A 284 -16.44 9.57 -0.12
N TRP A 285 -17.15 9.65 -1.27
CA TRP A 285 -18.07 10.75 -1.54
C TRP A 285 -19.16 10.87 -0.46
N ARG A 286 -19.69 9.74 0.01
CA ARG A 286 -20.71 9.72 1.06
C ARG A 286 -20.16 10.16 2.41
N GLU A 287 -18.90 9.78 2.73
CA GLU A 287 -18.24 10.21 3.96
C GLU A 287 -18.07 11.74 4.02
N THR A 288 -17.68 12.35 2.91
CA THR A 288 -17.48 13.80 2.85
C THR A 288 -18.78 14.58 3.03
N ARG A 289 -19.90 14.11 2.42
CA ARG A 289 -21.22 14.73 2.58
C ARG A 289 -21.82 14.64 3.99
N LEU A 290 -21.36 13.74 4.83
CA LEU A 290 -21.82 13.62 6.22
C LEU A 290 -21.01 14.47 7.19
N ARG A 291 -19.87 14.99 6.76
CA ARG A 291 -18.99 15.87 7.54
C ARG A 291 -19.18 17.36 7.20
N SER A 292 -19.81 17.68 6.07
CA SER A 292 -20.29 19.03 5.69
C SER A 292 -21.70 19.28 6.22
#